data_c5f55110b706741be0f5125a1ceccfa5
#
_entry.id   c5f55110b706741be0f5125a1ceccfa5
#
_cell.length_a   1.000
_cell.length_b   1.000
_cell.length_c   1.000
_cell.angle_alpha   90.00
_cell.angle_beta   90.00
_cell.angle_gamma   90.00
#
_symmetry.space_group_name_H-M   'P 1'
#
loop_
_entity.id
_entity.type
_entity.pdbx_description
1 polymer ?
#
loop_
_entity_poly.entity_id
_entity_poly.type
_entity_poly.pdbx_seq_one_letter_code
_entity_poly.pdbx_strand_id
1 'polypeptide(L)'
;MDKEEKNTQTDVEETKEVSEADVQTKKERKLVVPGETIVSADDHLPGDYTRNEDGDIVANRYGLAEIGKIVKVIPISGIYEPRRGNTIIGRVEDVMFSGWVIDVGGPYRAFLPLMECPRFVDKFNMTEFANVGDAMNVKVWSVKKGSVDLSLKSRGLGKLEGGRIIRINPHKVPRVIGKEGSMINLIKDDTQTEITVGQNGYIWIKGSEEGERKAEDAIALIERESANDGLTGKVEKFLGEKK
;
A
#
# COMPACT_ATOMS: atom_id res chain seq x y z
N MET A 1 71.07 43.34 5.76
CA MET A 1 71.45 42.16 4.99
C MET A 1 70.17 41.34 4.90
N ASP A 2 69.36 41.66 3.93
CA ASP A 2 69.26 41.02 2.62
C ASP A 2 68.73 39.57 2.79
N LYS A 3 67.58 39.18 2.38
CA LYS A 3 67.06 39.09 1.00
C LYS A 3 65.58 38.73 1.00
N GLU A 4 64.87 39.42 0.21
CA GLU A 4 63.80 39.02 -0.68
C GLU A 4 63.76 37.54 -1.03
N GLU A 5 62.54 37.04 -1.11
CA GLU A 5 62.04 36.13 -2.19
C GLU A 5 60.54 35.96 -2.09
N LYS A 6 59.87 36.58 -2.97
CA LYS A 6 59.13 36.13 -4.18
C LYS A 6 58.07 35.13 -3.92
N ASN A 7 56.96 35.72 -3.98
CA ASN A 7 55.63 35.27 -4.39
C ASN A 7 55.65 34.28 -5.56
N THR A 8 55.04 33.12 -5.40
CA THR A 8 54.53 32.34 -6.53
C THR A 8 53.18 31.73 -6.11
N GLN A 9 52.13 32.33 -6.61
CA GLN A 9 50.80 31.77 -6.66
C GLN A 9 50.85 30.50 -7.48
N THR A 10 50.32 29.43 -6.92
CA THR A 10 49.95 28.25 -7.68
C THR A 10 48.47 28.01 -7.39
N ASP A 11 47.68 28.32 -8.41
CA ASP A 11 46.27 27.97 -8.51
C ASP A 11 46.14 26.46 -8.43
N VAL A 12 45.52 25.97 -7.37
CA VAL A 12 45.04 24.60 -7.30
C VAL A 12 43.54 24.64 -7.63
N GLU A 13 43.24 24.28 -8.86
CA GLU A 13 41.88 23.96 -9.30
C GLU A 13 41.33 22.89 -8.36
N GLU A 14 40.35 23.24 -7.52
CA GLU A 14 39.47 22.33 -6.86
C GLU A 14 38.55 21.69 -7.92
N THR A 15 38.94 20.54 -8.42
CA THR A 15 38.05 19.61 -9.09
C THR A 15 37.03 19.10 -8.08
N LYS A 16 35.86 19.67 -8.09
CA LYS A 16 34.69 19.11 -7.39
C LYS A 16 34.41 17.73 -7.98
N GLU A 17 34.75 16.70 -7.24
CA GLU A 17 34.19 15.36 -7.43
C GLU A 17 32.70 15.44 -7.23
N VAL A 18 31.98 15.44 -8.33
CA VAL A 18 30.52 15.24 -8.35
C VAL A 18 30.29 13.79 -7.94
N SER A 19 29.80 13.58 -6.73
CA SER A 19 29.44 12.26 -6.23
C SER A 19 28.37 11.65 -7.12
N GLU A 20 28.62 10.44 -7.61
CA GLU A 20 27.74 9.63 -8.46
C GLU A 20 26.39 9.23 -7.81
N ALA A 21 26.03 9.82 -6.67
CA ALA A 21 24.85 9.45 -5.89
C ALA A 21 23.56 10.19 -6.28
N ASP A 22 23.60 11.21 -7.14
CA ASP A 22 22.41 12.05 -7.47
C ASP A 22 21.89 11.96 -8.90
N VAL A 23 22.25 10.94 -9.64
CA VAL A 23 21.53 10.63 -10.90
C VAL A 23 20.25 9.86 -10.55
N GLN A 24 19.27 10.52 -9.96
CA GLN A 24 17.88 10.10 -10.04
C GLN A 24 17.47 10.23 -11.51
N THR A 25 17.71 9.17 -12.27
CA THR A 25 17.13 9.00 -13.60
C THR A 25 15.63 9.19 -13.46
N LYS A 26 15.12 10.28 -14.00
CA LYS A 26 13.71 10.61 -14.08
C LYS A 26 13.06 9.48 -14.86
N LYS A 27 12.52 8.47 -14.14
CA LYS A 27 11.88 7.32 -14.78
C LYS A 27 10.73 7.84 -15.64
N GLU A 28 10.82 7.59 -16.90
CA GLU A 28 9.79 7.96 -17.84
C GLU A 28 8.53 7.17 -17.49
N ARG A 29 7.39 7.86 -17.36
CA ARG A 29 6.11 7.26 -16.98
C ARG A 29 5.11 7.47 -18.09
N LYS A 30 4.53 6.39 -18.59
CA LYS A 30 3.52 6.38 -19.64
C LYS A 30 2.27 5.66 -19.14
N LEU A 31 1.09 6.22 -19.39
CA LEU A 31 -0.18 5.53 -19.15
C LEU A 31 -0.36 4.48 -20.24
N VAL A 32 -0.65 3.24 -19.84
CA VAL A 32 -0.76 2.10 -20.77
C VAL A 32 -2.01 1.27 -20.48
N VAL A 33 -2.52 0.63 -21.54
CA VAL A 33 -3.64 -0.31 -21.45
C VAL A 33 -3.15 -1.75 -21.71
N PRO A 34 -3.90 -2.78 -21.26
CA PRO A 34 -3.53 -4.17 -21.53
C PRO A 34 -3.37 -4.42 -23.04
N GLY A 35 -2.26 -5.08 -23.44
CA GLY A 35 -1.92 -5.35 -24.84
C GLY A 35 -1.14 -4.24 -25.54
N GLU A 36 -0.92 -3.09 -24.91
CA GLU A 36 -0.14 -2.01 -25.49
C GLU A 36 1.37 -2.29 -25.36
N THR A 37 2.12 -2.12 -26.45
CA THR A 37 3.59 -2.16 -26.46
C THR A 37 4.14 -0.93 -25.72
N ILE A 38 5.01 -1.17 -24.74
CA ILE A 38 5.65 -0.13 -23.95
C ILE A 38 6.96 0.30 -24.60
N VAL A 39 7.87 -0.67 -24.81
CA VAL A 39 9.21 -0.52 -25.43
C VAL A 39 9.65 -1.83 -26.05
N SER A 40 10.69 -1.79 -26.92
CA SER A 40 11.37 -2.99 -27.39
C SER A 40 12.10 -3.71 -26.24
N ALA A 41 12.19 -5.03 -26.33
CA ALA A 41 12.88 -5.86 -25.34
C ALA A 41 14.41 -5.92 -25.49
N ASP A 42 15.00 -5.23 -26.49
CA ASP A 42 16.44 -5.31 -26.77
C ASP A 42 17.31 -4.93 -25.57
N ASP A 43 16.98 -3.80 -24.91
CA ASP A 43 17.71 -3.27 -23.74
C ASP A 43 16.91 -3.36 -22.45
N HIS A 44 15.74 -3.97 -22.47
CA HIS A 44 14.80 -3.97 -21.37
C HIS A 44 14.33 -5.38 -20.99
N LEU A 45 14.06 -5.58 -19.69
CA LEU A 45 13.51 -6.82 -19.16
C LEU A 45 12.07 -6.63 -18.71
N PRO A 46 11.17 -7.59 -18.94
CA PRO A 46 9.82 -7.54 -18.40
C PRO A 46 9.84 -7.72 -16.87
N GLY A 47 9.04 -6.92 -16.18
CA GLY A 47 8.84 -6.96 -14.74
C GLY A 47 7.37 -7.17 -14.37
N ASP A 48 6.95 -6.58 -13.22
CA ASP A 48 5.59 -6.70 -12.73
C ASP A 48 4.57 -6.19 -13.75
N TYR A 49 3.57 -7.02 -14.07
CA TYR A 49 2.46 -6.73 -14.98
C TYR A 49 2.88 -6.38 -16.43
N THR A 50 4.03 -6.90 -16.85
CA THR A 50 4.48 -6.87 -18.23
C THR A 50 4.84 -8.27 -18.72
N ARG A 51 4.89 -8.48 -20.03
CA ARG A 51 5.39 -9.69 -20.68
C ARG A 51 6.19 -9.34 -21.92
N ASN A 52 7.09 -10.24 -22.30
CA ASN A 52 7.72 -10.18 -23.62
C ASN A 52 6.80 -10.88 -24.64
N GLU A 53 6.53 -10.21 -25.74
CA GLU A 53 5.71 -10.72 -26.85
C GLU A 53 6.36 -10.25 -28.15
N ASP A 54 6.84 -11.17 -28.95
CA ASP A 54 7.48 -10.95 -30.27
C ASP A 54 8.65 -9.93 -30.26
N GLY A 55 9.41 -9.86 -29.16
CA GLY A 55 10.54 -8.93 -29.04
C GLY A 55 10.17 -7.57 -28.44
N ASP A 56 8.92 -7.38 -28.07
CA ASP A 56 8.41 -6.18 -27.41
C ASP A 56 7.98 -6.44 -25.97
N ILE A 57 8.09 -5.43 -25.10
CA ILE A 57 7.53 -5.48 -23.77
C ILE A 57 6.13 -4.89 -23.79
N VAL A 58 5.15 -5.74 -23.49
CA VAL A 58 3.71 -5.46 -23.56
C VAL A 58 3.11 -5.38 -22.18
N ALA A 59 2.20 -4.41 -21.95
CA ALA A 59 1.46 -4.25 -20.71
C ALA A 59 0.39 -5.34 -20.53
N ASN A 60 0.28 -5.89 -19.30
CA ASN A 60 -0.76 -6.85 -18.92
C ASN A 60 -1.90 -6.20 -18.13
N ARG A 61 -1.71 -4.98 -17.65
CA ARG A 61 -2.66 -4.24 -16.79
C ARG A 61 -2.76 -2.78 -17.23
N TYR A 62 -3.93 -2.19 -16.95
CA TYR A 62 -4.11 -0.76 -17.05
C TYR A 62 -3.37 -0.05 -15.91
N GLY A 63 -2.47 0.88 -16.23
CA GLY A 63 -1.67 1.55 -15.23
C GLY A 63 -0.59 2.47 -15.80
N LEU A 64 0.31 2.88 -14.93
CA LEU A 64 1.49 3.66 -15.28
C LEU A 64 2.68 2.73 -15.51
N ALA A 65 3.19 2.66 -16.74
CA ALA A 65 4.43 2.00 -17.06
C ALA A 65 5.60 2.84 -16.53
N GLU A 66 6.48 2.23 -15.75
CA GLU A 66 7.79 2.77 -15.40
C GLU A 66 8.84 2.12 -16.28
N ILE A 67 9.46 2.92 -17.14
CA ILE A 67 10.48 2.48 -18.09
C ILE A 67 11.84 2.63 -17.43
N GLY A 68 12.55 1.51 -17.27
CA GLY A 68 13.89 1.40 -16.75
C GLY A 68 14.53 0.12 -17.32
N LYS A 69 15.65 -0.35 -16.79
CA LYS A 69 16.22 -1.65 -17.18
C LYS A 69 15.20 -2.79 -17.00
N ILE A 70 14.36 -2.70 -15.97
CA ILE A 70 13.19 -3.56 -15.80
C ILE A 70 11.96 -2.68 -16.00
N VAL A 71 11.14 -3.02 -16.96
CA VAL A 71 9.89 -2.31 -17.28
C VAL A 71 8.77 -2.95 -16.47
N LYS A 72 8.03 -2.14 -15.71
CA LYS A 72 6.90 -2.60 -14.91
C LYS A 72 5.71 -1.67 -15.05
N VAL A 73 4.52 -2.19 -14.87
CA VAL A 73 3.29 -1.40 -14.80
C VAL A 73 2.83 -1.29 -13.35
N ILE A 74 2.55 -0.07 -12.90
CA ILE A 74 1.91 0.21 -11.61
C ILE A 74 0.41 0.31 -11.89
N PRO A 75 -0.41 -0.68 -11.48
CA PRO A 75 -1.84 -0.65 -11.74
C PRO A 75 -2.51 0.54 -11.04
N ILE A 76 -3.45 1.19 -11.71
CA ILE A 76 -4.24 2.30 -11.15
C ILE A 76 -5.58 1.78 -10.63
N SER A 77 -6.06 0.66 -11.17
CA SER A 77 -7.32 0.03 -10.79
C SER A 77 -7.24 -1.48 -10.93
N GLY A 78 -8.14 -2.17 -10.26
CA GLY A 78 -8.25 -3.62 -10.36
C GLY A 78 -8.53 -4.30 -9.01
N ILE A 79 -8.56 -5.63 -9.05
CA ILE A 79 -8.77 -6.46 -7.88
C ILE A 79 -7.47 -6.51 -7.06
N TYR A 80 -7.62 -6.53 -5.74
CA TYR A 80 -6.49 -6.75 -4.84
C TYR A 80 -5.85 -8.13 -5.10
N GLU A 81 -4.54 -8.14 -5.26
CA GLU A 81 -3.75 -9.36 -5.36
C GLU A 81 -2.96 -9.56 -4.06
N PRO A 82 -3.25 -10.62 -3.30
CA PRO A 82 -2.55 -10.88 -2.04
C PRO A 82 -1.06 -11.09 -2.25
N ARG A 83 -0.25 -10.45 -1.40
CA ARG A 83 1.20 -10.67 -1.36
C ARG A 83 1.61 -11.03 0.05
N ARG A 84 2.58 -11.94 0.19
CA ARG A 84 3.14 -12.29 1.49
C ARG A 84 3.62 -11.03 2.22
N GLY A 85 3.25 -10.92 3.50
CA GLY A 85 3.60 -9.78 4.33
C GLY A 85 2.55 -8.66 4.35
N ASN A 86 1.58 -8.67 3.41
CA ASN A 86 0.50 -7.69 3.43
C ASN A 86 -0.34 -7.81 4.70
N THR A 87 -0.72 -6.67 5.26
CA THR A 87 -1.74 -6.57 6.29
C THR A 87 -3.07 -6.21 5.64
N ILE A 88 -4.11 -6.98 5.90
CA ILE A 88 -5.41 -6.86 5.26
C ILE A 88 -6.53 -6.96 6.28
N ILE A 89 -7.66 -6.37 5.97
CA ILE A 89 -8.86 -6.51 6.78
C ILE A 89 -9.79 -7.49 6.08
N GLY A 90 -10.35 -8.42 6.85
CA GLY A 90 -11.35 -9.36 6.34
C GLY A 90 -12.44 -9.57 7.36
N ARG A 91 -13.50 -10.25 6.91
CA ARG A 91 -14.64 -10.62 7.74
C ARG A 91 -14.72 -12.13 7.84
N VAL A 92 -14.91 -12.64 9.05
CA VAL A 92 -15.07 -14.09 9.26
C VAL A 92 -16.33 -14.56 8.52
N GLU A 93 -16.13 -15.46 7.56
CA GLU A 93 -17.19 -16.07 6.76
C GLU A 93 -17.66 -17.38 7.38
N ASP A 94 -16.71 -18.18 7.90
CA ASP A 94 -17.00 -19.49 8.50
C ASP A 94 -15.99 -19.85 9.60
N VAL A 95 -16.43 -20.64 10.58
CA VAL A 95 -15.61 -21.15 11.68
C VAL A 95 -15.46 -22.66 11.54
N MET A 96 -14.27 -23.09 11.17
CA MET A 96 -13.93 -24.51 10.99
C MET A 96 -13.18 -25.05 12.22
N PHE A 97 -13.15 -26.36 12.39
CA PHE A 97 -12.43 -27.03 13.50
C PHE A 97 -10.94 -26.67 13.60
N SER A 98 -10.30 -26.27 12.48
CA SER A 98 -8.85 -25.96 12.43
C SER A 98 -8.53 -24.48 12.30
N GLY A 99 -9.54 -23.59 12.22
CA GLY A 99 -9.35 -22.15 12.01
C GLY A 99 -10.58 -21.48 11.45
N TRP A 100 -10.39 -20.31 10.88
CA TRP A 100 -11.44 -19.45 10.32
C TRP A 100 -11.23 -19.23 8.84
N VAL A 101 -12.32 -19.29 8.09
CA VAL A 101 -12.38 -18.78 6.70
C VAL A 101 -12.69 -17.30 6.79
N ILE A 102 -11.91 -16.49 6.11
CA ILE A 102 -12.02 -15.03 6.14
C ILE A 102 -12.25 -14.52 4.72
N ASP A 103 -13.35 -13.81 4.50
CA ASP A 103 -13.57 -13.03 3.29
C ASP A 103 -12.68 -11.79 3.30
N VAL A 104 -11.82 -11.69 2.30
CA VAL A 104 -10.87 -10.58 2.12
C VAL A 104 -11.25 -9.66 0.94
N GLY A 105 -12.46 -9.82 0.42
CA GLY A 105 -13.02 -8.97 -0.64
C GLY A 105 -12.48 -9.27 -2.05
N GLY A 106 -12.06 -10.48 -2.31
CA GLY A 106 -11.52 -10.92 -3.59
C GLY A 106 -11.83 -12.38 -3.90
N PRO A 107 -11.36 -12.93 -5.03
CA PRO A 107 -11.63 -14.30 -5.44
C PRO A 107 -10.83 -15.36 -4.67
N TYR A 108 -10.11 -14.94 -3.65
CA TYR A 108 -9.19 -15.80 -2.89
C TYR A 108 -9.87 -16.35 -1.66
N ARG A 109 -9.74 -17.64 -1.43
CA ARG A 109 -10.07 -18.25 -0.15
C ARG A 109 -8.96 -17.95 0.86
N ALA A 110 -9.26 -17.17 1.87
CA ALA A 110 -8.31 -16.85 2.92
C ALA A 110 -8.62 -17.65 4.18
N PHE A 111 -7.61 -18.31 4.73
CA PHE A 111 -7.73 -19.17 5.89
C PHE A 111 -6.77 -18.74 7.00
N LEU A 112 -7.30 -18.56 8.20
CA LEU A 112 -6.55 -18.30 9.42
C LEU A 112 -6.46 -19.60 10.25
N PRO A 113 -5.31 -20.29 10.27
CA PRO A 113 -5.15 -21.49 11.08
C PRO A 113 -5.13 -21.15 12.58
N LEU A 114 -5.67 -22.03 13.39
CA LEU A 114 -5.69 -21.92 14.85
C LEU A 114 -4.30 -21.67 15.45
N MET A 115 -3.27 -22.36 14.91
CA MET A 115 -1.88 -22.23 15.36
C MET A 115 -1.22 -20.88 14.99
N GLU A 116 -1.85 -20.09 14.15
CA GLU A 116 -1.40 -18.74 13.78
C GLU A 116 -2.03 -17.64 14.66
N CYS A 117 -2.82 -18.03 15.68
CA CYS A 117 -3.33 -17.10 16.70
C CYS A 117 -2.22 -16.72 17.70
N PRO A 118 -2.27 -15.50 18.29
CA PRO A 118 -1.25 -15.01 19.22
C PRO A 118 -1.31 -15.68 20.61
N ARG A 119 -2.41 -16.33 20.91
CA ARG A 119 -2.66 -17.05 22.17
C ARG A 119 -3.28 -18.41 21.88
N PHE A 120 -3.22 -19.29 22.84
CA PHE A 120 -3.93 -20.57 22.77
C PHE A 120 -5.45 -20.31 22.66
N VAL A 121 -6.07 -20.94 21.69
CA VAL A 121 -7.53 -20.93 21.47
C VAL A 121 -8.02 -22.35 21.57
N ASP A 122 -9.02 -22.55 22.44
CA ASP A 122 -9.64 -23.89 22.58
C ASP A 122 -10.45 -24.20 21.34
N LYS A 123 -10.22 -25.39 20.79
CA LYS A 123 -10.93 -25.91 19.60
C LYS A 123 -12.44 -26.03 19.80
N PHE A 124 -12.89 -26.15 21.04
CA PHE A 124 -14.31 -26.28 21.39
C PHE A 124 -14.98 -24.90 21.59
N ASN A 125 -14.18 -23.83 21.81
CA ASN A 125 -14.66 -22.46 22.08
C ASN A 125 -14.13 -21.44 21.07
N MET A 126 -13.97 -21.83 19.81
CA MET A 126 -13.40 -20.99 18.76
C MET A 126 -14.21 -19.70 18.50
N THR A 127 -15.53 -19.78 18.69
CA THR A 127 -16.45 -18.65 18.51
C THR A 127 -16.26 -17.55 19.57
N GLU A 128 -15.67 -17.86 20.74
CA GLU A 128 -15.30 -16.86 21.73
C GLU A 128 -14.13 -15.99 21.26
N PHE A 129 -13.26 -16.53 20.44
CA PHE A 129 -12.15 -15.78 19.85
C PHE A 129 -12.62 -14.93 18.67
N ALA A 130 -13.30 -15.55 17.70
CA ALA A 130 -13.89 -14.85 16.56
C ALA A 130 -15.10 -15.65 16.03
N ASN A 131 -16.19 -14.95 15.80
CA ASN A 131 -17.44 -15.50 15.28
C ASN A 131 -17.69 -15.04 13.84
N VAL A 132 -18.59 -15.74 13.15
CA VAL A 132 -19.04 -15.33 11.82
C VAL A 132 -19.52 -13.88 11.82
N GLY A 133 -19.07 -13.11 10.86
CA GLY A 133 -19.36 -11.67 10.74
C GLY A 133 -18.35 -10.74 11.42
N ASP A 134 -17.51 -11.25 12.31
CA ASP A 134 -16.46 -10.44 12.97
C ASP A 134 -15.43 -9.91 11.96
N ALA A 135 -15.03 -8.66 12.13
CA ALA A 135 -13.96 -8.05 11.37
C ALA A 135 -12.60 -8.34 12.00
N MET A 136 -11.63 -8.65 11.18
CA MET A 136 -10.28 -8.99 11.65
C MET A 136 -9.21 -8.28 10.81
N ASN A 137 -8.22 -7.73 11.49
CA ASN A 137 -6.98 -7.26 10.88
C ASN A 137 -5.96 -8.40 10.91
N VAL A 138 -5.55 -8.90 9.74
CA VAL A 138 -4.75 -10.12 9.58
C VAL A 138 -3.58 -9.89 8.64
N LYS A 139 -2.53 -10.70 8.78
CA LYS A 139 -1.37 -10.65 7.88
C LYS A 139 -1.37 -11.84 6.95
N VAL A 140 -1.08 -11.60 5.68
CA VAL A 140 -0.86 -12.64 4.68
C VAL A 140 0.47 -13.33 4.97
N TRP A 141 0.41 -14.60 5.35
CA TRP A 141 1.58 -15.43 5.63
C TRP A 141 2.11 -16.12 4.37
N SER A 142 1.21 -16.71 3.59
CA SER A 142 1.53 -17.45 2.37
C SER A 142 0.44 -17.26 1.34
N VAL A 143 0.83 -17.25 0.08
CA VAL A 143 -0.09 -17.21 -1.06
C VAL A 143 0.16 -18.42 -1.92
N LYS A 144 -0.88 -19.22 -2.15
CA LYS A 144 -0.89 -20.38 -3.05
C LYS A 144 -1.92 -20.13 -4.15
N LYS A 145 -1.88 -20.92 -5.21
CA LYS A 145 -2.86 -20.79 -6.30
C LYS A 145 -4.28 -20.91 -5.76
N GLY A 146 -5.01 -19.78 -5.72
CA GLY A 146 -6.41 -19.70 -5.28
C GLY A 146 -6.65 -19.66 -3.77
N SER A 147 -5.60 -19.78 -2.92
CA SER A 147 -5.74 -19.71 -1.46
C SER A 147 -4.69 -18.84 -0.80
N VAL A 148 -5.05 -18.27 0.35
CA VAL A 148 -4.21 -17.38 1.14
C VAL A 148 -4.20 -17.87 2.58
N ASP A 149 -3.02 -18.16 3.10
CA ASP A 149 -2.85 -18.49 4.52
C ASP A 149 -2.59 -17.20 5.31
N LEU A 150 -3.29 -17.01 6.40
CA LEU A 150 -3.27 -15.82 7.23
C LEU A 150 -2.59 -16.09 8.58
N SER A 151 -2.13 -15.04 9.25
CA SER A 151 -1.51 -15.11 10.58
C SER A 151 -1.89 -13.87 11.41
N LEU A 152 -1.96 -14.07 12.73
CA LEU A 152 -2.15 -13.03 13.74
C LEU A 152 -0.91 -12.80 14.62
N LYS A 153 0.23 -13.40 14.32
CA LYS A 153 1.45 -13.37 15.16
C LYS A 153 2.24 -12.05 15.13
N SER A 154 1.72 -10.99 14.52
CA SER A 154 2.37 -9.67 14.50
C SER A 154 1.59 -8.67 15.37
N ARG A 155 2.28 -7.62 15.85
CA ARG A 155 1.62 -6.55 16.62
C ARG A 155 0.56 -5.81 15.79
N GLY A 156 -0.54 -5.38 16.43
CA GLY A 156 -1.62 -4.63 15.80
C GLY A 156 -2.57 -5.48 14.96
N LEU A 157 -2.44 -6.80 15.01
CA LEU A 157 -3.36 -7.76 14.38
C LEU A 157 -4.35 -8.30 15.40
N GLY A 158 -5.56 -8.63 14.93
CA GLY A 158 -6.61 -9.19 15.77
C GLY A 158 -7.99 -8.78 15.33
N LYS A 159 -8.96 -9.03 16.21
CA LYS A 159 -10.35 -8.64 16.03
C LYS A 159 -10.50 -7.12 16.10
N LEU A 160 -11.28 -6.57 15.19
CA LEU A 160 -11.66 -5.16 15.15
C LEU A 160 -13.08 -5.04 15.72
N GLU A 161 -13.20 -4.38 16.88
CA GLU A 161 -14.44 -4.31 17.60
C GLU A 161 -15.13 -2.94 17.46
N GLY A 162 -16.39 -2.98 17.03
CA GLY A 162 -17.16 -1.76 16.76
C GLY A 162 -16.72 -1.06 15.50
N GLY A 163 -17.14 0.21 15.34
CA GLY A 163 -16.82 1.01 14.17
C GLY A 163 -17.44 0.50 12.87
N ARG A 164 -17.01 1.06 11.76
CA ARG A 164 -17.47 0.67 10.41
C ARG A 164 -16.31 0.29 9.51
N ILE A 165 -16.62 -0.49 8.49
CA ILE A 165 -15.67 -0.83 7.41
C ILE A 165 -16.16 -0.17 6.13
N ILE A 166 -15.26 0.61 5.52
CA ILE A 166 -15.45 1.16 4.18
C ILE A 166 -14.52 0.44 3.20
N ARG A 167 -14.83 0.54 1.91
CA ARG A 167 -14.05 -0.07 0.84
C ARG A 167 -13.62 0.98 -0.16
N ILE A 168 -12.34 1.00 -0.48
CA ILE A 168 -11.73 1.83 -1.52
C ILE A 168 -11.00 0.97 -2.55
N ASN A 169 -10.58 1.57 -3.64
CA ASN A 169 -9.71 0.90 -4.59
C ASN A 169 -8.36 0.53 -3.93
N PRO A 170 -7.97 -0.77 -3.90
CA PRO A 170 -6.73 -1.22 -3.26
C PRO A 170 -5.47 -0.50 -3.77
N HIS A 171 -5.43 -0.13 -5.04
CA HIS A 171 -4.29 0.56 -5.64
C HIS A 171 -4.16 2.04 -5.17
N LYS A 172 -5.19 2.59 -4.53
CA LYS A 172 -5.18 3.93 -3.94
C LYS A 172 -4.85 3.95 -2.45
N VAL A 173 -4.79 2.78 -1.81
CA VAL A 173 -4.40 2.62 -0.40
C VAL A 173 -3.09 3.35 -0.04
N PRO A 174 -2.01 3.27 -0.85
CA PRO A 174 -0.78 4.01 -0.55
C PRO A 174 -0.97 5.53 -0.48
N ARG A 175 -1.93 6.09 -1.22
CA ARG A 175 -2.26 7.52 -1.17
C ARG A 175 -3.00 7.89 0.12
N VAL A 176 -3.89 7.01 0.59
CA VAL A 176 -4.60 7.19 1.87
C VAL A 176 -3.64 7.08 3.06
N ILE A 177 -2.67 6.18 3.00
CA ILE A 177 -1.64 6.07 4.05
C ILE A 177 -0.72 7.30 4.03
N GLY A 178 -0.30 7.73 2.84
CA GLY A 178 0.68 8.80 2.66
C GLY A 178 2.12 8.35 2.96
N LYS A 179 3.07 9.27 2.77
CA LYS A 179 4.48 9.00 3.07
C LYS A 179 4.64 8.81 4.59
N GLU A 180 5.17 7.66 5.01
CA GLU A 180 5.37 7.32 6.43
C GLU A 180 4.09 7.43 7.29
N GLY A 181 2.91 7.29 6.69
CA GLY A 181 1.65 7.39 7.40
C GLY A 181 1.14 8.82 7.62
N SER A 182 1.76 9.84 7.01
CA SER A 182 1.42 11.25 7.25
C SER A 182 -0.05 11.56 6.97
N MET A 183 -0.59 11.06 5.85
CA MET A 183 -1.96 11.37 5.47
C MET A 183 -2.99 10.72 6.41
N ILE A 184 -2.78 9.45 6.74
CA ILE A 184 -3.71 8.75 7.63
C ILE A 184 -3.66 9.28 9.05
N ASN A 185 -2.49 9.71 9.54
CA ASN A 185 -2.36 10.32 10.86
C ASN A 185 -3.06 11.68 10.90
N LEU A 186 -2.93 12.51 9.87
CA LEU A 186 -3.66 13.77 9.75
C LEU A 186 -5.18 13.55 9.89
N ILE A 187 -5.74 12.52 9.21
CA ILE A 187 -7.17 12.21 9.33
C ILE A 187 -7.52 11.76 10.74
N LYS A 188 -6.75 10.84 11.33
CA LYS A 188 -6.97 10.36 12.71
C LYS A 188 -6.99 11.49 13.73
N ASP A 189 -6.02 12.39 13.64
CA ASP A 189 -5.84 13.48 14.60
C ASP A 189 -6.98 14.49 14.50
N ASP A 190 -7.41 14.83 13.29
CA ASP A 190 -8.49 15.81 13.10
C ASP A 190 -9.87 15.25 13.44
N THR A 191 -10.13 14.00 13.07
CA THR A 191 -11.43 13.35 13.28
C THR A 191 -11.56 12.65 14.65
N GLN A 192 -10.46 12.54 15.40
CA GLN A 192 -10.37 11.82 16.67
C GLN A 192 -10.88 10.38 16.56
N THR A 193 -10.51 9.70 15.45
CA THR A 193 -10.91 8.32 15.16
C THR A 193 -9.73 7.37 15.15
N GLU A 194 -9.97 6.12 15.51
CA GLU A 194 -9.07 5.01 15.24
C GLU A 194 -9.29 4.52 13.81
N ILE A 195 -8.24 4.48 13.02
CA ILE A 195 -8.33 4.00 11.64
C ILE A 195 -7.29 2.90 11.41
N THR A 196 -7.74 1.75 10.91
CA THR A 196 -6.87 0.67 10.43
C THR A 196 -7.08 0.50 8.94
N VAL A 197 -5.98 0.50 8.18
CA VAL A 197 -6.01 0.42 6.72
C VAL A 197 -5.49 -0.94 6.28
N GLY A 198 -6.35 -1.72 5.61
CA GLY A 198 -5.97 -2.95 4.94
C GLY A 198 -5.47 -2.68 3.52
N GLN A 199 -4.39 -3.34 3.12
CA GLN A 199 -3.85 -3.22 1.76
C GLN A 199 -4.77 -3.78 0.69
N ASN A 200 -5.80 -4.53 1.08
CA ASN A 200 -6.89 -4.98 0.21
C ASN A 200 -7.99 -3.91 -0.05
N GLY A 201 -7.79 -2.69 0.44
CA GLY A 201 -8.74 -1.59 0.23
C GLY A 201 -9.87 -1.53 1.24
N TYR A 202 -9.90 -2.43 2.23
CA TYR A 202 -10.79 -2.27 3.37
C TYR A 202 -10.14 -1.36 4.41
N ILE A 203 -10.92 -0.42 4.92
CA ILE A 203 -10.51 0.52 5.96
C ILE A 203 -11.53 0.45 7.09
N TRP A 204 -11.06 0.14 8.28
CA TRP A 204 -11.87 0.17 9.48
C TRP A 204 -11.70 1.50 10.20
N ILE A 205 -12.82 2.10 10.59
CA ILE A 205 -12.89 3.40 11.25
C ILE A 205 -13.74 3.25 12.50
N LYS A 206 -13.26 3.74 13.64
CA LYS A 206 -13.97 3.73 14.91
C LYS A 206 -13.80 5.06 15.63
N GLY A 207 -14.91 5.64 16.09
CA GLY A 207 -14.94 6.90 16.80
C GLY A 207 -16.36 7.33 17.11
N SER A 208 -16.58 8.64 17.22
CA SER A 208 -17.91 9.21 17.23
C SER A 208 -18.54 9.12 15.84
N GLU A 209 -19.87 9.10 15.76
CA GLU A 209 -20.57 9.01 14.46
C GLU A 209 -20.17 10.16 13.52
N GLU A 210 -19.99 11.36 14.04
CA GLU A 210 -19.55 12.53 13.29
C GLU A 210 -18.08 12.37 12.81
N GLY A 211 -17.19 11.91 13.71
CA GLY A 211 -15.79 11.64 13.37
C GLY A 211 -15.64 10.56 12.32
N GLU A 212 -16.37 9.45 12.44
CA GLU A 212 -16.36 8.36 11.45
C GLU A 212 -16.83 8.85 10.08
N ARG A 213 -17.90 9.66 10.03
CA ARG A 213 -18.40 10.24 8.78
C ARG A 213 -17.39 11.17 8.14
N LYS A 214 -16.81 12.09 8.94
CA LYS A 214 -15.79 13.03 8.44
C LYS A 214 -14.54 12.30 7.93
N ALA A 215 -14.11 11.24 8.62
CA ALA A 215 -12.99 10.41 8.17
C ALA A 215 -13.31 9.67 6.86
N GLU A 216 -14.52 9.13 6.71
CA GLU A 216 -14.99 8.49 5.48
C GLU A 216 -15.01 9.48 4.31
N ASP A 217 -15.54 10.69 4.50
CA ASP A 217 -15.58 11.74 3.47
C ASP A 217 -14.17 12.18 3.06
N ALA A 218 -13.25 12.32 4.02
CA ALA A 218 -11.85 12.63 3.73
C ALA A 218 -11.16 11.52 2.92
N ILE A 219 -11.40 10.26 3.26
CA ILE A 219 -10.86 9.12 2.51
C ILE A 219 -11.45 9.05 1.11
N ALA A 220 -12.74 9.31 0.95
CA ALA A 220 -13.41 9.37 -0.36
C ALA A 220 -12.85 10.50 -1.23
N LEU A 221 -12.53 11.67 -0.64
CA LEU A 221 -11.87 12.77 -1.32
C LEU A 221 -10.49 12.33 -1.84
N ILE A 222 -9.69 11.66 -1.01
CA ILE A 222 -8.37 11.15 -1.39
C ILE A 222 -8.50 10.13 -2.52
N GLU A 223 -9.46 9.22 -2.45
CA GLU A 223 -9.70 8.23 -3.49
C GLU A 223 -10.03 8.90 -4.82
N ARG A 224 -10.91 9.88 -4.83
CA ARG A 224 -11.34 10.60 -6.04
C ARG A 224 -10.21 11.42 -6.65
N GLU A 225 -9.41 12.10 -5.82
CA GLU A 225 -8.38 13.03 -6.27
C GLU A 225 -6.95 12.48 -6.23
N SER A 226 -6.81 11.17 -6.08
CA SER A 226 -5.52 10.48 -5.92
C SER A 226 -4.47 10.74 -7.01
N ALA A 227 -4.91 11.16 -8.21
CA ALA A 227 -4.03 11.48 -9.34
C ALA A 227 -3.55 12.95 -9.36
N ASN A 228 -4.16 13.83 -8.55
CA ASN A 228 -3.88 15.25 -8.57
C ASN A 228 -2.71 15.62 -7.64
N ASP A 229 -1.97 16.66 -8.02
CA ASP A 229 -0.95 17.26 -7.15
C ASP A 229 -1.60 18.12 -6.06
N GLY A 230 -0.87 18.32 -4.94
CA GLY A 230 -1.36 19.16 -3.83
C GLY A 230 -2.50 18.53 -3.00
N LEU A 231 -2.65 17.20 -3.06
CA LEU A 231 -3.71 16.47 -2.36
C LEU A 231 -3.70 16.72 -0.84
N THR A 232 -2.51 16.78 -0.22
CA THR A 232 -2.39 17.02 1.23
C THR A 232 -3.03 18.34 1.65
N GLY A 233 -2.72 19.45 0.96
CA GLY A 233 -3.33 20.75 1.25
C GLY A 233 -4.84 20.79 1.05
N LYS A 234 -5.38 20.00 0.11
CA LYS A 234 -6.83 19.89 -0.08
C LYS A 234 -7.49 19.14 1.07
N VAL A 235 -6.86 18.06 1.55
CA VAL A 235 -7.36 17.29 2.70
C VAL A 235 -7.29 18.12 3.97
N GLU A 236 -6.19 18.84 4.22
CA GLU A 236 -6.05 19.76 5.35
C GLU A 236 -7.15 20.83 5.34
N LYS A 237 -7.42 21.44 4.17
CA LYS A 237 -8.49 22.42 4.02
C LYS A 237 -9.86 21.80 4.31
N PHE A 238 -10.15 20.62 3.76
CA PHE A 238 -11.41 19.91 4.00
C PHE A 238 -11.61 19.57 5.48
N LEU A 239 -10.57 19.11 6.15
CA LEU A 239 -10.60 18.77 7.57
C LEU A 239 -10.72 20.04 8.45
N GLY A 240 -10.05 21.15 8.10
CA GLY A 240 -10.11 22.43 8.83
C GLY A 240 -11.41 23.19 8.66
N GLU A 241 -12.24 22.91 7.67
CA GLU A 241 -13.57 23.48 7.51
C GLU A 241 -14.50 22.87 8.57
N LYS A 242 -14.63 23.57 9.73
CA LYS A 242 -15.68 23.25 10.73
C LYS A 242 -17.04 23.52 10.07
N LYS A 243 -17.86 22.48 9.94
CA LYS A 243 -19.30 22.65 9.69
C LYS A 243 -20.02 23.11 10.94
#